data_16f5f89f8ca0e5cbd06918e1f8330f28
#
_entry.id   16f5f89f8ca0e5cbd06918e1f8330f28
#
_cell.length_a   1.000
_cell.length_b   1.000
_cell.length_c   1.000
_cell.angle_alpha   90.00
_cell.angle_beta   90.00
_cell.angle_gamma   90.00
#
_symmetry.space_group_name_H-M   'P 1'
#
loop_
_entity.id
_entity.type
_entity.pdbx_description
1 polymer ?
#
loop_
_entity_poly.entity_id
_entity_poly.type
_entity_poly.pdbx_seq_one_letter_code
_entity_poly.pdbx_strand_id
1 'polypeptide(L)'
;LHIMKNDTKCTHCGLCTKACPYSIDVAGWKNGAVNAVDCTLCGECTAVCPDDAIHTGVCVKGSRNIVNVALPAVISLILLAIGFWAGGRYELPTINVTWGIEQTLEDGTVKQLVDPSALKTMEMEGLRSVKCYGSSMAFKAKLEKIRGVHGVKTFVSHHRAVITYDPAATTPEIIQESVFTPSKFRVNTPDKAAVDSIKVVTIRTENMYDKLDLNYLGLQMRLTDKKIYGLESEFACPLIVRVYMDASENLDKAWFKKIVNMKELEMPVHGGGTKTTPVNFKFVDLEDGVSYISTEAFIRKMFTPFNAQFKQRVDEFAGKPQFVYEIEDANYEKPIVLRNLPFVSNHLSKNDGIIGVYLELNKNLVPALMIRYAAPMTADRVWELLNMDKWTITYKKDDVREEDAKLKFKTPGVEVPFEGSALEEAIVKG
;
A
#
# COMPACT_ATOMS: atom_id res chain seq x y z
N LEU A 1 -20.28 -28.33 -33.42
CA LEU A 1 -21.19 -29.33 -32.85
C LEU A 1 -22.59 -29.07 -33.39
N HIS A 2 -23.30 -30.16 -33.73
CA HIS A 2 -24.68 -30.11 -34.16
C HIS A 2 -25.44 -31.29 -33.51
N ILE A 3 -26.75 -31.23 -33.52
CA ILE A 3 -27.57 -32.41 -33.35
C ILE A 3 -27.49 -33.17 -34.66
N MET A 4 -27.04 -34.42 -34.60
CA MET A 4 -26.85 -35.30 -35.76
C MET A 4 -27.95 -36.32 -35.77
N LYS A 5 -28.58 -36.53 -36.94
CA LYS A 5 -29.60 -37.55 -37.13
C LYS A 5 -29.11 -38.64 -38.11
N ASN A 6 -29.31 -39.88 -37.72
CA ASN A 6 -29.05 -41.05 -38.57
C ASN A 6 -30.37 -41.68 -39.01
N ASP A 7 -30.76 -41.43 -40.22
CA ASP A 7 -32.05 -41.94 -40.76
C ASP A 7 -32.10 -43.45 -40.83
N THR A 8 -30.97 -44.14 -41.01
CA THR A 8 -30.96 -45.61 -41.08
C THR A 8 -31.27 -46.29 -39.72
N LYS A 9 -31.13 -45.57 -38.64
CA LYS A 9 -31.50 -45.99 -37.28
C LYS A 9 -32.84 -45.44 -36.82
N CYS A 10 -33.34 -44.41 -37.49
CA CYS A 10 -34.52 -43.68 -37.06
C CYS A 10 -35.80 -44.41 -37.39
N THR A 11 -36.60 -44.71 -36.38
CA THR A 11 -37.94 -45.34 -36.52
C THR A 11 -39.04 -44.32 -36.81
N HIS A 12 -38.70 -43.03 -36.93
CA HIS A 12 -39.64 -41.92 -37.15
C HIS A 12 -40.75 -41.81 -36.06
N CYS A 13 -40.51 -42.23 -34.83
CA CYS A 13 -41.49 -42.22 -33.74
C CYS A 13 -41.91 -40.81 -33.28
N GLY A 14 -41.22 -39.75 -33.68
CA GLY A 14 -41.57 -38.35 -33.37
C GLY A 14 -41.30 -37.89 -31.94
N LEU A 15 -40.73 -38.72 -31.04
CA LEU A 15 -40.46 -38.36 -29.64
C LEU A 15 -39.49 -37.18 -29.54
N CYS A 16 -38.48 -37.15 -30.42
CA CYS A 16 -37.47 -36.05 -30.44
C CYS A 16 -38.07 -34.69 -30.77
N THR A 17 -39.06 -34.65 -31.71
CA THR A 17 -39.79 -33.42 -32.08
C THR A 17 -40.67 -32.95 -30.91
N LYS A 18 -41.34 -33.89 -30.22
CA LYS A 18 -42.20 -33.58 -29.05
C LYS A 18 -41.39 -33.09 -27.85
N ALA A 19 -40.20 -33.61 -27.68
CA ALA A 19 -39.31 -33.20 -26.57
C ALA A 19 -38.56 -31.88 -26.83
N CYS A 20 -38.57 -31.37 -28.06
CA CYS A 20 -37.86 -30.13 -28.38
C CYS A 20 -38.60 -28.90 -27.80
N PRO A 21 -38.00 -28.14 -26.86
CA PRO A 21 -38.64 -26.97 -26.28
C PRO A 21 -38.79 -25.80 -27.28
N TYR A 22 -38.10 -25.89 -28.39
CA TYR A 22 -38.11 -24.84 -29.48
C TYR A 22 -38.98 -25.30 -30.66
N SER A 23 -39.77 -26.35 -30.53
CA SER A 23 -40.68 -26.86 -31.55
C SER A 23 -40.03 -27.17 -32.92
N ILE A 24 -38.73 -27.52 -32.89
CA ILE A 24 -38.02 -27.95 -34.11
C ILE A 24 -38.47 -29.33 -34.51
N ASP A 25 -38.86 -29.54 -35.76
CA ASP A 25 -39.22 -30.86 -36.29
C ASP A 25 -37.97 -31.74 -36.56
N VAL A 26 -37.40 -32.25 -35.47
CA VAL A 26 -36.20 -33.10 -35.50
C VAL A 26 -36.48 -34.43 -36.20
N ALA A 27 -37.68 -34.99 -36.03
CA ALA A 27 -38.06 -36.25 -36.64
C ALA A 27 -38.14 -36.16 -38.18
N GLY A 28 -38.65 -35.04 -38.70
CA GLY A 28 -38.71 -34.74 -40.15
C GLY A 28 -37.37 -34.38 -40.78
N TRP A 29 -36.34 -34.13 -40.01
CA TRP A 29 -35.02 -33.76 -40.54
C TRP A 29 -34.36 -34.89 -41.30
N LYS A 30 -33.70 -34.58 -42.41
CA LYS A 30 -32.98 -35.59 -43.22
C LYS A 30 -31.70 -36.04 -42.49
N ASN A 31 -31.14 -37.15 -42.94
CA ASN A 31 -29.88 -37.70 -42.42
C ASN A 31 -28.76 -36.61 -42.40
N GLY A 32 -28.08 -36.44 -41.29
CA GLY A 32 -27.02 -35.46 -41.12
C GLY A 32 -27.24 -34.46 -39.98
N ALA A 33 -26.68 -33.29 -40.12
CA ALA A 33 -26.77 -32.25 -39.07
C ALA A 33 -28.13 -31.54 -39.08
N VAL A 34 -28.72 -31.35 -37.94
CA VAL A 34 -29.93 -30.54 -37.72
C VAL A 34 -29.51 -29.08 -37.69
N ASN A 35 -29.66 -28.36 -38.81
CA ASN A 35 -29.20 -26.97 -38.99
C ASN A 35 -30.32 -25.95 -38.73
N ALA A 36 -31.16 -26.18 -37.70
CA ALA A 36 -32.16 -25.21 -37.31
C ALA A 36 -31.52 -24.06 -36.56
N VAL A 37 -31.84 -22.81 -36.92
CA VAL A 37 -31.26 -21.60 -36.32
C VAL A 37 -31.56 -21.49 -34.83
N ASP A 38 -32.75 -22.00 -34.43
CA ASP A 38 -33.21 -21.96 -33.04
C ASP A 38 -32.70 -23.11 -32.20
N CYS A 39 -31.84 -23.98 -32.72
CA CYS A 39 -31.30 -25.13 -32.00
C CYS A 39 -30.18 -24.69 -31.04
N THR A 40 -30.46 -24.71 -29.75
CA THR A 40 -29.52 -24.37 -28.67
C THR A 40 -28.60 -25.51 -28.23
N LEU A 41 -28.70 -26.70 -28.89
CA LEU A 41 -27.95 -27.90 -28.52
C LEU A 41 -28.24 -28.42 -27.09
N CYS A 42 -29.45 -28.18 -26.56
CA CYS A 42 -29.83 -28.55 -25.21
C CYS A 42 -29.80 -30.06 -24.93
N GLY A 43 -29.87 -30.91 -25.97
CA GLY A 43 -29.74 -32.37 -25.86
C GLY A 43 -31.04 -33.12 -25.55
N GLU A 44 -32.18 -32.47 -25.30
CA GLU A 44 -33.46 -33.10 -24.96
C GLU A 44 -33.90 -34.11 -26.02
N CYS A 45 -33.74 -33.78 -27.30
CA CYS A 45 -34.09 -34.71 -28.40
C CYS A 45 -33.19 -35.96 -28.43
N THR A 46 -31.97 -35.87 -27.92
CA THR A 46 -31.03 -36.99 -27.87
C THR A 46 -31.36 -37.92 -26.70
N ALA A 47 -31.82 -37.36 -25.57
CA ALA A 47 -32.15 -38.10 -24.36
C ALA A 47 -33.37 -39.00 -24.51
N VAL A 48 -34.33 -38.61 -25.38
CA VAL A 48 -35.57 -39.34 -25.58
C VAL A 48 -35.55 -40.32 -26.78
N CYS A 49 -34.45 -40.39 -27.53
CA CYS A 49 -34.35 -41.25 -28.70
C CYS A 49 -34.07 -42.70 -28.31
N PRO A 50 -35.02 -43.63 -28.49
CA PRO A 50 -34.85 -45.02 -28.05
C PRO A 50 -33.83 -45.79 -28.90
N ASP A 51 -33.63 -45.38 -30.15
CA ASP A 51 -32.80 -46.09 -31.12
C ASP A 51 -31.40 -45.52 -31.29
N ASP A 52 -31.03 -44.57 -30.43
CA ASP A 52 -29.73 -43.86 -30.53
C ASP A 52 -29.49 -43.24 -31.95
N ALA A 53 -30.61 -42.90 -32.63
CA ALA A 53 -30.58 -42.33 -33.96
C ALA A 53 -30.21 -40.84 -33.98
N ILE A 54 -30.34 -40.20 -32.81
CA ILE A 54 -30.01 -38.77 -32.64
C ILE A 54 -28.95 -38.64 -31.56
N HIS A 55 -27.91 -37.89 -31.85
CA HIS A 55 -26.82 -37.61 -30.91
C HIS A 55 -26.21 -36.23 -31.17
N THR A 56 -25.52 -35.69 -30.18
CA THR A 56 -24.72 -34.45 -30.36
C THR A 56 -23.36 -34.87 -30.87
N GLY A 57 -22.87 -34.20 -31.93
CA GLY A 57 -21.59 -34.56 -32.52
C GLY A 57 -21.24 -33.76 -33.77
N VAL A 58 -20.23 -34.22 -34.48
CA VAL A 58 -19.72 -33.64 -35.75
C VAL A 58 -19.89 -34.61 -36.92
N CYS A 59 -20.28 -35.87 -36.67
CA CYS A 59 -20.51 -36.84 -37.73
C CYS A 59 -21.68 -37.79 -37.41
N VAL A 60 -22.27 -38.41 -38.43
CA VAL A 60 -23.49 -39.24 -38.34
C VAL A 60 -23.23 -40.62 -37.76
N LYS A 61 -21.97 -41.04 -37.50
CA LYS A 61 -21.60 -42.40 -37.09
C LYS A 61 -22.07 -42.83 -35.71
N GLY A 62 -22.71 -41.97 -34.94
CA GLY A 62 -23.31 -42.26 -33.64
C GLY A 62 -22.55 -41.66 -32.45
N SER A 63 -23.19 -41.62 -31.29
CA SER A 63 -22.70 -40.95 -30.09
C SER A 63 -21.39 -41.52 -29.54
N ARG A 64 -21.14 -42.82 -29.74
CA ARG A 64 -19.92 -43.52 -29.30
C ARG A 64 -18.74 -43.40 -30.26
N ASN A 65 -18.89 -42.68 -31.39
CA ASN A 65 -17.77 -42.49 -32.30
C ASN A 65 -16.72 -41.62 -31.65
N ILE A 66 -15.46 -42.06 -31.68
CA ILE A 66 -14.32 -41.36 -31.04
C ILE A 66 -14.21 -39.89 -31.50
N VAL A 67 -14.57 -39.59 -32.75
CA VAL A 67 -14.55 -38.21 -33.26
C VAL A 67 -15.59 -37.31 -32.59
N ASN A 68 -16.78 -37.88 -32.29
CA ASN A 68 -17.84 -37.11 -31.62
C ASN A 68 -17.56 -36.88 -30.13
N VAL A 69 -16.71 -37.68 -29.49
CA VAL A 69 -16.34 -37.53 -28.08
C VAL A 69 -15.01 -36.79 -27.95
N ALA A 70 -13.97 -37.23 -28.68
CA ALA A 70 -12.63 -36.71 -28.53
C ALA A 70 -12.46 -35.28 -29.10
N LEU A 71 -13.04 -34.99 -30.26
CA LEU A 71 -12.87 -33.68 -30.91
C LEU A 71 -13.42 -32.50 -30.08
N PRO A 72 -14.65 -32.56 -29.52
CA PRO A 72 -15.15 -31.51 -28.64
C PRO A 72 -14.32 -31.37 -27.36
N ALA A 73 -13.89 -32.49 -26.76
CA ALA A 73 -13.05 -32.48 -25.56
C ALA A 73 -11.69 -31.79 -25.83
N VAL A 74 -11.04 -32.15 -26.95
CA VAL A 74 -9.74 -31.50 -27.32
C VAL A 74 -9.92 -30.01 -27.60
N ILE A 75 -10.98 -29.63 -28.34
CA ILE A 75 -11.24 -28.20 -28.60
C ILE A 75 -11.49 -27.45 -27.28
N SER A 76 -12.28 -28.03 -26.36
CA SER A 76 -12.54 -27.40 -25.04
C SER A 76 -11.26 -27.24 -24.22
N LEU A 77 -10.39 -28.23 -24.20
CA LEU A 77 -9.09 -28.16 -23.52
C LEU A 77 -8.18 -27.09 -24.14
N ILE A 78 -8.14 -27.00 -25.47
CA ILE A 78 -7.36 -25.95 -26.16
C ILE A 78 -7.90 -24.55 -25.81
N LEU A 79 -9.22 -24.36 -25.84
CA LEU A 79 -9.83 -23.07 -25.50
C LEU A 79 -9.59 -22.70 -24.02
N LEU A 80 -9.66 -23.67 -23.11
CA LEU A 80 -9.29 -23.45 -21.69
C LEU A 80 -7.80 -23.08 -21.57
N ALA A 81 -6.91 -23.80 -22.22
CA ALA A 81 -5.48 -23.51 -22.20
C ALA A 81 -5.17 -22.10 -22.75
N ILE A 82 -5.80 -21.72 -23.86
CA ILE A 82 -5.71 -20.36 -24.44
C ILE A 82 -6.26 -19.33 -23.44
N GLY A 83 -7.42 -19.61 -22.81
CA GLY A 83 -8.03 -18.73 -21.82
C GLY A 83 -7.14 -18.50 -20.61
N PHE A 84 -6.54 -19.56 -20.07
CA PHE A 84 -5.56 -19.45 -18.96
C PHE A 84 -4.30 -18.69 -19.38
N TRP A 85 -3.77 -18.98 -20.57
CA TRP A 85 -2.57 -18.33 -21.07
C TRP A 85 -2.82 -16.83 -21.37
N ALA A 86 -3.93 -16.48 -22.01
CA ALA A 86 -4.30 -15.11 -22.28
C ALA A 86 -4.68 -14.35 -21.00
N GLY A 87 -5.47 -14.99 -20.12
CA GLY A 87 -5.87 -14.41 -18.83
C GLY A 87 -4.70 -14.13 -17.90
N GLY A 88 -3.68 -15.00 -17.90
CA GLY A 88 -2.44 -14.79 -17.13
C GLY A 88 -1.57 -13.64 -17.65
N ARG A 89 -1.78 -13.20 -18.89
CA ARG A 89 -1.05 -12.07 -19.49
C ARG A 89 -1.83 -10.76 -19.49
N TYR A 90 -3.15 -10.83 -19.34
CA TYR A 90 -3.99 -9.65 -19.33
C TYR A 90 -4.21 -9.16 -17.90
N GLU A 91 -3.58 -8.06 -17.58
CA GLU A 91 -3.64 -7.44 -16.28
C GLU A 91 -4.69 -6.33 -16.27
N LEU A 92 -5.73 -6.52 -15.44
CA LEU A 92 -6.76 -5.49 -15.25
C LEU A 92 -6.27 -4.41 -14.28
N PRO A 93 -6.31 -3.13 -14.63
CA PRO A 93 -5.97 -2.06 -13.72
C PRO A 93 -6.97 -1.99 -12.56
N THR A 94 -6.49 -1.70 -11.37
CA THR A 94 -7.33 -1.45 -10.19
C THR A 94 -8.14 -0.18 -10.35
N ILE A 95 -7.52 0.85 -10.90
CA ILE A 95 -8.20 2.05 -11.43
C ILE A 95 -7.63 2.38 -12.82
N ASN A 96 -8.47 2.98 -13.65
CA ASN A 96 -8.09 3.54 -14.95
C ASN A 96 -8.89 4.82 -15.13
N VAL A 97 -8.28 5.96 -14.85
CA VAL A 97 -8.96 7.26 -14.78
C VAL A 97 -8.14 8.30 -15.52
N THR A 98 -8.83 9.13 -16.30
CA THR A 98 -8.28 10.31 -16.95
C THR A 98 -9.03 11.55 -16.49
N TRP A 99 -8.38 12.72 -16.55
CA TRP A 99 -8.96 13.99 -16.17
C TRP A 99 -8.35 15.15 -16.95
N GLY A 100 -9.11 16.25 -17.09
CA GLY A 100 -8.62 17.48 -17.69
C GLY A 100 -8.24 17.38 -19.17
N ILE A 101 -8.71 16.33 -19.88
CA ILE A 101 -8.50 16.16 -21.33
C ILE A 101 -9.62 16.86 -22.09
N GLU A 102 -10.85 16.72 -21.62
CA GLU A 102 -12.06 17.24 -22.25
C GLU A 102 -12.90 18.00 -21.21
N GLN A 103 -13.63 19.00 -21.67
CA GLN A 103 -14.61 19.74 -20.88
C GLN A 103 -15.93 19.78 -21.64
N THR A 104 -17.00 19.32 -21.02
CA THR A 104 -18.35 19.49 -21.53
C THR A 104 -18.83 20.90 -21.16
N LEU A 105 -19.19 21.69 -22.16
CA LEU A 105 -19.75 23.04 -22.00
C LEU A 105 -21.24 22.95 -21.67
N GLU A 106 -21.84 24.06 -21.21
CA GLU A 106 -23.27 24.13 -20.81
C GLU A 106 -24.24 23.83 -21.99
N ASP A 107 -23.79 24.02 -23.24
CA ASP A 107 -24.54 23.72 -24.47
C ASP A 107 -24.42 22.23 -24.87
N GLY A 108 -23.74 21.39 -24.12
CA GLY A 108 -23.51 19.98 -24.40
C GLY A 108 -22.37 19.70 -25.39
N THR A 109 -21.68 20.73 -25.88
CA THR A 109 -20.50 20.54 -26.73
C THR A 109 -19.29 20.11 -25.90
N VAL A 110 -18.46 19.19 -26.45
CA VAL A 110 -17.22 18.73 -25.78
C VAL A 110 -16.07 19.54 -26.35
N LYS A 111 -15.46 20.37 -25.49
CA LYS A 111 -14.23 21.08 -25.83
C LYS A 111 -13.02 20.26 -25.41
N GLN A 112 -12.15 19.97 -26.36
CA GLN A 112 -10.88 19.32 -26.08
C GLN A 112 -9.90 20.34 -25.48
N LEU A 113 -9.39 20.06 -24.29
CA LEU A 113 -8.47 20.93 -23.56
C LEU A 113 -7.01 20.60 -23.87
N VAL A 114 -6.73 19.30 -24.12
CA VAL A 114 -5.40 18.79 -24.45
C VAL A 114 -5.50 17.82 -25.61
N ASP A 115 -4.57 17.87 -26.54
CA ASP A 115 -4.50 16.91 -27.66
C ASP A 115 -4.08 15.53 -27.12
N PRO A 116 -4.93 14.50 -27.19
CA PRO A 116 -4.58 13.16 -26.70
C PRO A 116 -3.37 12.55 -27.41
N SER A 117 -3.10 12.95 -28.67
CA SER A 117 -1.98 12.43 -29.47
C SER A 117 -0.62 12.96 -28.95
N ALA A 118 -0.61 14.12 -28.29
CA ALA A 118 0.59 14.72 -27.70
C ALA A 118 0.95 14.13 -26.32
N LEU A 119 -0.02 13.45 -25.67
CA LEU A 119 0.20 12.86 -24.35
C LEU A 119 1.18 11.69 -24.41
N LYS A 120 2.03 11.61 -23.39
CA LYS A 120 2.95 10.49 -23.17
C LYS A 120 2.58 9.71 -21.92
N THR A 121 3.09 8.51 -21.83
CA THR A 121 2.95 7.68 -20.64
C THR A 121 4.32 7.41 -20.03
N MET A 122 4.36 7.37 -18.68
CA MET A 122 5.49 6.86 -17.92
C MET A 122 5.02 5.74 -17.01
N GLU A 123 5.89 4.82 -16.73
CA GLU A 123 5.65 3.72 -15.82
C GLU A 123 6.43 3.90 -14.52
N MET A 124 5.78 3.67 -13.39
CA MET A 124 6.40 3.66 -12.07
C MET A 124 6.17 2.30 -11.43
N GLU A 125 7.23 1.64 -11.04
CA GLU A 125 7.23 0.37 -10.32
C GLU A 125 7.64 0.57 -8.86
N GLY A 126 7.27 -0.36 -7.97
CA GLY A 126 7.65 -0.31 -6.56
C GLY A 126 6.77 0.60 -5.70
N LEU A 127 5.59 0.98 -6.18
CA LEU A 127 4.64 1.81 -5.43
C LEU A 127 3.95 1.01 -4.31
N ARG A 128 4.69 0.65 -3.26
CA ARG A 128 4.21 -0.25 -2.19
C ARG A 128 3.13 0.34 -1.30
N SER A 129 2.97 1.66 -1.30
CA SER A 129 1.86 2.36 -0.65
C SER A 129 0.53 2.16 -1.38
N VAL A 130 0.57 1.84 -2.70
CA VAL A 130 -0.61 1.58 -3.52
C VAL A 130 -0.99 0.10 -3.42
N LYS A 131 -1.88 -0.25 -2.48
CA LYS A 131 -2.20 -1.65 -2.07
C LYS A 131 -3.64 -2.06 -2.35
N CYS A 132 -4.53 -1.13 -2.64
CA CYS A 132 -5.96 -1.37 -2.81
C CYS A 132 -6.59 -0.20 -3.57
N TYR A 133 -7.88 -0.32 -3.87
CA TYR A 133 -8.65 0.74 -4.54
C TYR A 133 -8.54 2.10 -3.82
N GLY A 134 -8.70 2.13 -2.48
CA GLY A 134 -8.62 3.36 -1.69
C GLY A 134 -7.25 4.05 -1.78
N SER A 135 -6.16 3.29 -1.67
CA SER A 135 -4.80 3.84 -1.84
C SER A 135 -4.51 4.26 -3.29
N SER A 136 -5.09 3.58 -4.28
CA SER A 136 -5.03 4.00 -5.68
C SER A 136 -5.73 5.34 -5.91
N MET A 137 -6.88 5.56 -5.29
CA MET A 137 -7.61 6.83 -5.36
C MET A 137 -6.87 7.96 -4.63
N ALA A 138 -6.23 7.67 -3.49
CA ALA A 138 -5.36 8.63 -2.81
C ALA A 138 -4.14 9.01 -3.65
N PHE A 139 -3.55 8.05 -4.35
CA PHE A 139 -2.46 8.27 -5.30
C PHE A 139 -2.92 9.13 -6.49
N LYS A 140 -4.09 8.82 -7.08
CA LYS A 140 -4.73 9.66 -8.09
C LYS A 140 -4.89 11.10 -7.61
N ALA A 141 -5.46 11.32 -6.42
CA ALA A 141 -5.67 12.66 -5.85
C ALA A 141 -4.35 13.44 -5.63
N LYS A 142 -3.23 12.74 -5.41
CA LYS A 142 -1.89 13.35 -5.37
C LYS A 142 -1.42 13.77 -6.77
N LEU A 143 -1.65 12.92 -7.78
CA LEU A 143 -1.28 13.18 -9.17
C LEU A 143 -2.10 14.31 -9.81
N GLU A 144 -3.38 14.45 -9.46
CA GLU A 144 -4.27 15.52 -9.96
C GLU A 144 -3.78 16.93 -9.62
N LYS A 145 -2.95 17.06 -8.58
CA LYS A 145 -2.36 18.34 -8.18
C LYS A 145 -1.16 18.74 -9.04
N ILE A 146 -0.65 17.81 -9.85
CA ILE A 146 0.51 18.02 -10.71
C ILE A 146 0.03 18.54 -12.06
N ARG A 147 0.43 19.78 -12.37
CA ARG A 147 0.10 20.38 -13.70
C ARG A 147 0.64 19.50 -14.82
N GLY A 148 -0.19 19.21 -15.82
CA GLY A 148 0.19 18.43 -16.99
C GLY A 148 0.07 16.92 -16.80
N VAL A 149 -0.41 16.43 -15.64
CA VAL A 149 -0.79 15.02 -15.50
C VAL A 149 -2.28 14.88 -15.78
N HIS A 150 -2.64 13.94 -16.65
CA HIS A 150 -3.99 13.77 -17.19
C HIS A 150 -4.59 12.38 -17.01
N GLY A 151 -3.86 11.44 -16.44
CA GLY A 151 -4.41 10.10 -16.22
C GLY A 151 -3.50 9.18 -15.40
N VAL A 152 -4.12 8.16 -14.83
CA VAL A 152 -3.41 7.10 -14.13
C VAL A 152 -4.13 5.76 -14.25
N LYS A 153 -3.35 4.70 -14.47
CA LYS A 153 -3.75 3.31 -14.31
C LYS A 153 -2.90 2.70 -13.22
N THR A 154 -3.52 2.08 -12.21
CA THR A 154 -2.77 1.40 -11.15
C THR A 154 -2.99 -0.10 -11.21
N PHE A 155 -1.94 -0.85 -10.89
CA PHE A 155 -1.93 -2.32 -10.84
C PHE A 155 -1.38 -2.72 -9.47
N VAL A 156 -2.26 -2.86 -8.50
CA VAL A 156 -1.87 -3.07 -7.09
C VAL A 156 -1.20 -4.40 -6.84
N SER A 157 -1.51 -5.43 -7.61
CA SER A 157 -0.86 -6.75 -7.55
C SER A 157 0.64 -6.68 -7.82
N HIS A 158 1.09 -5.74 -8.64
CA HIS A 158 2.48 -5.54 -9.05
C HIS A 158 3.10 -4.25 -8.50
N HIS A 159 2.36 -3.51 -7.64
CA HIS A 159 2.81 -2.21 -7.12
C HIS A 159 3.27 -1.25 -8.23
N ARG A 160 2.51 -1.20 -9.32
CA ARG A 160 2.84 -0.49 -10.55
C ARG A 160 1.76 0.54 -10.91
N ALA A 161 2.17 1.65 -11.50
CA ALA A 161 1.27 2.63 -12.10
C ALA A 161 1.77 3.08 -13.47
N VAL A 162 0.84 3.32 -14.40
CA VAL A 162 1.09 3.98 -15.68
C VAL A 162 0.43 5.35 -15.61
N ILE A 163 1.22 6.40 -15.73
CA ILE A 163 0.78 7.79 -15.62
C ILE A 163 0.80 8.42 -17.00
N THR A 164 -0.29 9.08 -17.36
CA THR A 164 -0.43 9.82 -18.64
C THR A 164 -0.22 11.30 -18.37
N TYR A 165 0.68 11.93 -19.12
CA TYR A 165 1.07 13.32 -18.90
C TYR A 165 1.34 14.05 -20.22
N ASP A 166 1.25 15.39 -20.18
CA ASP A 166 1.65 16.29 -21.26
C ASP A 166 3.14 16.67 -21.10
N PRO A 167 4.02 16.23 -22.02
CA PRO A 167 5.45 16.52 -21.97
C PRO A 167 5.80 18.01 -22.14
N ALA A 168 4.86 18.84 -22.63
CA ALA A 168 5.04 20.28 -22.71
C ALA A 168 4.81 20.97 -21.36
N ALA A 169 4.07 20.33 -20.44
CA ALA A 169 3.69 20.91 -19.15
C ALA A 169 4.45 20.33 -17.94
N THR A 170 4.92 19.06 -18.04
CA THR A 170 5.64 18.37 -16.95
C THR A 170 6.61 17.32 -17.48
N THR A 171 7.50 16.83 -16.62
CA THR A 171 8.46 15.77 -16.93
C THR A 171 8.31 14.59 -15.99
N PRO A 172 8.82 13.40 -16.36
CA PRO A 172 8.84 12.23 -15.47
C PRO A 172 9.49 12.50 -14.10
N GLU A 173 10.56 13.30 -14.07
CA GLU A 173 11.30 13.63 -12.87
C GLU A 173 10.44 14.48 -11.92
N ILE A 174 9.73 15.48 -12.42
CA ILE A 174 8.80 16.32 -11.63
C ILE A 174 7.68 15.48 -11.05
N ILE A 175 7.15 14.54 -11.84
CA ILE A 175 6.11 13.61 -11.37
C ILE A 175 6.66 12.71 -10.25
N GLN A 176 7.86 12.14 -10.42
CA GLN A 176 8.49 11.29 -9.42
C GLN A 176 8.79 12.07 -8.14
N GLU A 177 9.31 13.29 -8.24
CA GLU A 177 9.55 14.18 -7.10
C GLU A 177 8.27 14.45 -6.31
N SER A 178 7.19 14.79 -7.02
CA SER A 178 5.89 15.07 -6.40
C SER A 178 5.26 13.84 -5.71
N VAL A 179 5.56 12.66 -6.20
CA VAL A 179 5.11 11.39 -5.61
C VAL A 179 5.97 10.98 -4.42
N PHE A 180 7.27 11.26 -4.49
CA PHE A 180 8.23 10.89 -3.48
C PHE A 180 7.90 11.46 -2.09
N THR A 181 8.20 10.69 -1.06
CA THR A 181 8.05 11.13 0.33
C THR A 181 9.34 10.85 1.08
N PRO A 182 10.12 11.89 1.44
CA PRO A 182 11.32 11.73 2.27
C PRO A 182 11.00 10.93 3.51
N SER A 183 11.87 10.00 3.84
CA SER A 183 11.60 9.04 4.93
C SER A 183 12.88 8.72 5.68
N LYS A 184 12.70 8.30 6.94
CA LYS A 184 13.77 7.83 7.80
C LYS A 184 13.39 6.50 8.40
N PHE A 185 14.35 5.61 8.57
CA PHE A 185 14.16 4.31 9.20
C PHE A 185 15.33 4.03 10.14
N ARG A 186 15.05 3.88 11.44
CA ARG A 186 16.04 3.45 12.43
C ARG A 186 16.15 1.93 12.38
N VAL A 187 17.35 1.45 12.05
CA VAL A 187 17.67 0.01 12.01
C VAL A 187 18.02 -0.48 13.42
N ASN A 188 18.99 0.19 14.07
CA ASN A 188 19.43 -0.08 15.44
C ASN A 188 19.70 1.24 16.17
N THR A 189 19.72 1.19 17.50
CA THR A 189 20.12 2.35 18.32
C THR A 189 21.60 2.18 18.70
N PRO A 190 22.48 3.15 18.41
CA PRO A 190 23.85 3.11 18.84
C PRO A 190 23.94 3.27 20.37
N ASP A 191 24.90 2.59 21.00
CA ASP A 191 25.24 2.83 22.39
C ASP A 191 26.08 4.11 22.49
N LYS A 192 25.54 5.15 23.13
CA LYS A 192 26.20 6.42 23.32
C LYS A 192 27.55 6.33 24.05
N ALA A 193 27.68 5.34 24.96
CA ALA A 193 28.90 5.16 25.73
C ALA A 193 30.02 4.52 24.92
N ALA A 194 29.67 3.79 23.84
CA ALA A 194 30.61 3.02 23.04
C ALA A 194 30.83 3.61 21.64
N VAL A 195 29.95 4.48 21.15
CA VAL A 195 29.98 5.00 19.77
C VAL A 195 29.90 6.52 19.79
N ASP A 196 31.01 7.18 19.51
CA ASP A 196 31.08 8.65 19.46
C ASP A 196 30.63 9.22 18.11
N SER A 197 30.95 8.53 17.02
CA SER A 197 30.68 8.99 15.66
C SER A 197 30.10 7.90 14.76
N ILE A 198 29.22 8.31 13.88
CA ILE A 198 28.51 7.45 12.93
C ILE A 198 28.94 7.83 11.52
N LYS A 199 29.36 6.84 10.77
CA LYS A 199 29.70 6.97 9.35
C LYS A 199 28.43 7.10 8.51
N VAL A 200 28.40 8.08 7.64
CA VAL A 200 27.32 8.31 6.69
C VAL A 200 27.82 8.00 5.28
N VAL A 201 27.18 7.05 4.64
CA VAL A 201 27.48 6.57 3.30
C VAL A 201 26.29 6.86 2.40
N THR A 202 26.54 7.37 1.21
CA THR A 202 25.48 7.69 0.24
C THR A 202 25.45 6.66 -0.87
N ILE A 203 24.32 6.01 -1.06
CA ILE A 203 24.06 5.14 -2.20
C ILE A 203 22.99 5.74 -3.10
N ARG A 204 23.07 5.44 -4.40
CA ARG A 204 22.07 5.77 -5.40
C ARG A 204 21.22 4.55 -5.71
N THR A 205 19.90 4.74 -5.71
CA THR A 205 18.93 3.64 -5.90
C THR A 205 17.79 4.06 -6.82
N GLU A 206 17.08 3.09 -7.38
CA GLU A 206 15.84 3.26 -8.13
C GLU A 206 14.71 2.43 -7.51
N ASN A 207 13.45 2.74 -7.87
CA ASN A 207 12.23 2.04 -7.45
C ASN A 207 11.94 2.14 -5.94
N MET A 208 12.23 3.29 -5.34
CA MET A 208 11.94 3.60 -3.94
C MET A 208 11.25 4.97 -3.86
N TYR A 209 10.01 5.03 -3.39
CA TYR A 209 9.22 6.26 -3.44
C TYR A 209 8.66 6.69 -2.09
N ASP A 210 8.57 5.78 -1.11
CA ASP A 210 7.92 6.07 0.16
C ASP A 210 8.58 5.39 1.38
N LYS A 211 8.00 5.65 2.54
CA LYS A 211 8.46 5.09 3.83
C LYS A 211 8.48 3.55 3.84
N LEU A 212 7.59 2.88 3.12
CA LEU A 212 7.56 1.42 3.11
C LEU A 212 8.78 0.85 2.38
N ASP A 213 9.19 1.49 1.29
CA ASP A 213 10.37 1.06 0.54
C ASP A 213 11.62 1.16 1.39
N LEU A 214 11.80 2.29 2.08
CA LEU A 214 12.94 2.49 2.99
C LEU A 214 12.91 1.52 4.16
N ASN A 215 11.71 1.23 4.72
CA ASN A 215 11.55 0.25 5.79
C ASN A 215 11.95 -1.16 5.32
N TYR A 216 11.56 -1.57 4.11
CA TYR A 216 11.95 -2.87 3.54
C TYR A 216 13.47 -2.96 3.35
N LEU A 217 14.10 -1.91 2.82
CA LEU A 217 15.56 -1.88 2.69
C LEU A 217 16.24 -1.93 4.06
N GLY A 218 15.75 -1.19 5.04
CA GLY A 218 16.26 -1.21 6.41
C GLY A 218 16.12 -2.57 7.09
N LEU A 219 15.03 -3.29 6.83
CA LEU A 219 14.85 -4.65 7.31
C LEU A 219 15.83 -5.63 6.65
N GLN A 220 16.11 -5.50 5.35
CA GLN A 220 17.17 -6.27 4.68
C GLN A 220 18.54 -6.05 5.33
N MET A 221 18.88 -4.78 5.58
CA MET A 221 20.16 -4.42 6.22
C MET A 221 20.25 -4.90 7.68
N ARG A 222 19.14 -4.91 8.43
CA ARG A 222 19.09 -5.43 9.80
C ARG A 222 19.43 -6.93 9.89
N LEU A 223 19.10 -7.70 8.86
CA LEU A 223 19.38 -9.14 8.80
C LEU A 223 20.82 -9.47 8.45
N THR A 224 21.68 -8.47 8.29
CA THR A 224 23.10 -8.64 7.99
C THR A 224 23.94 -8.55 9.27
N ASP A 225 25.19 -8.93 9.16
CA ASP A 225 26.23 -8.85 10.19
C ASP A 225 26.81 -7.44 10.36
N LYS A 226 26.53 -6.52 9.41
CA LYS A 226 27.01 -5.15 9.49
C LYS A 226 26.23 -4.31 10.50
N LYS A 227 26.94 -3.47 11.23
CA LYS A 227 26.38 -2.54 12.23
C LYS A 227 25.79 -1.32 11.53
N ILE A 228 24.54 -1.44 11.06
CA ILE A 228 23.77 -0.36 10.46
C ILE A 228 22.87 0.24 11.54
N TYR A 229 22.87 1.57 11.66
CA TYR A 229 22.05 2.30 12.63
C TYR A 229 20.78 2.88 12.02
N GLY A 230 20.84 3.32 10.76
CA GLY A 230 19.66 3.90 10.13
C GLY A 230 19.81 4.19 8.65
N LEU A 231 18.69 4.57 8.05
CA LEU A 231 18.57 4.98 6.66
C LEU A 231 17.78 6.28 6.56
N GLU A 232 18.10 7.11 5.58
CA GLU A 232 17.35 8.30 5.21
C GLU A 232 17.29 8.40 3.70
N SER A 233 16.10 8.70 3.15
CA SER A 233 15.93 8.90 1.71
C SER A 233 15.71 10.38 1.38
N GLU A 234 16.29 10.81 0.27
CA GLU A 234 16.15 12.16 -0.30
C GLU A 234 15.91 12.05 -1.79
N PHE A 235 15.04 12.91 -2.32
CA PHE A 235 14.76 12.91 -3.75
C PHE A 235 15.96 13.35 -4.57
N ALA A 236 16.29 12.55 -5.56
CA ALA A 236 17.19 12.83 -6.68
C ALA A 236 16.92 11.82 -7.79
N CYS A 237 17.48 11.98 -8.95
CA CYS A 237 17.43 11.02 -10.06
C CYS A 237 18.85 10.60 -10.45
N PRO A 238 19.32 9.39 -10.04
CA PRO A 238 18.70 8.39 -9.16
C PRO A 238 18.58 8.83 -7.70
N LEU A 239 17.66 8.17 -6.96
CA LEU A 239 17.33 8.49 -5.56
C LEU A 239 18.55 8.36 -4.65
N ILE A 240 18.70 9.27 -3.71
CA ILE A 240 19.70 9.23 -2.64
C ILE A 240 19.15 8.41 -1.46
N VAL A 241 19.95 7.47 -0.97
CA VAL A 241 19.75 6.85 0.34
C VAL A 241 21.05 7.01 1.15
N ARG A 242 20.96 7.73 2.27
CA ARG A 242 22.04 7.81 3.25
C ARG A 242 21.92 6.64 4.21
N VAL A 243 23.02 5.90 4.32
CA VAL A 243 23.15 4.75 5.23
C VAL A 243 24.03 5.17 6.40
N TYR A 244 23.48 5.12 7.60
CA TYR A 244 24.17 5.42 8.85
C TYR A 244 24.70 4.13 9.45
N MET A 245 26.02 3.99 9.54
CA MET A 245 26.68 2.75 9.97
C MET A 245 27.82 3.04 10.97
N ASP A 246 28.25 2.00 11.65
CA ASP A 246 29.36 2.08 12.58
C ASP A 246 30.63 2.60 11.88
N ALA A 247 31.40 3.46 12.55
CA ALA A 247 32.61 4.04 11.98
C ALA A 247 33.66 2.99 11.61
N SER A 248 33.67 1.83 12.28
CA SER A 248 34.60 0.72 12.03
C SER A 248 34.25 -0.12 10.80
N GLU A 249 33.01 -0.03 10.29
CA GLU A 249 32.58 -0.83 9.14
C GLU A 249 33.31 -0.43 7.85
N ASN A 250 33.76 -1.41 7.11
CA ASN A 250 34.38 -1.17 5.81
C ASN A 250 33.35 -0.90 4.74
N LEU A 251 33.64 0.03 3.83
CA LEU A 251 32.84 0.27 2.64
C LEU A 251 33.05 -0.88 1.65
N ASP A 252 31.96 -1.49 1.24
CA ASP A 252 31.94 -2.58 0.27
C ASP A 252 30.80 -2.35 -0.73
N LYS A 253 31.15 -1.84 -1.91
CA LYS A 253 30.18 -1.60 -3.00
C LYS A 253 29.48 -2.88 -3.43
N ALA A 254 30.17 -4.01 -3.41
CA ALA A 254 29.58 -5.31 -3.78
C ALA A 254 28.53 -5.76 -2.75
N TRP A 255 28.76 -5.50 -1.47
CA TRP A 255 27.80 -5.74 -0.41
C TRP A 255 26.56 -4.89 -0.59
N PHE A 256 26.68 -3.56 -0.80
CA PHE A 256 25.53 -2.68 -1.05
C PHE A 256 24.74 -3.14 -2.26
N LYS A 257 25.41 -3.45 -3.36
CA LYS A 257 24.77 -3.97 -4.58
C LYS A 257 23.98 -5.27 -4.31
N LYS A 258 24.54 -6.19 -3.55
CA LYS A 258 23.89 -7.45 -3.19
C LYS A 258 22.64 -7.20 -2.35
N ILE A 259 22.73 -6.38 -1.31
CA ILE A 259 21.62 -6.11 -0.37
C ILE A 259 20.48 -5.35 -1.04
N VAL A 260 20.77 -4.28 -1.79
CA VAL A 260 19.75 -3.50 -2.46
C VAL A 260 19.03 -4.27 -3.57
N ASN A 261 19.77 -5.10 -4.32
CA ASN A 261 19.21 -5.88 -5.43
C ASN A 261 18.58 -7.22 -5.02
N MET A 262 18.39 -7.48 -3.71
CA MET A 262 17.62 -8.66 -3.28
C MET A 262 16.21 -8.62 -3.89
N LYS A 263 15.73 -9.77 -4.32
CA LYS A 263 14.42 -9.89 -4.97
C LYS A 263 13.28 -10.18 -4.00
N GLU A 264 13.61 -10.74 -2.86
CA GLU A 264 12.67 -11.20 -1.85
C GLU A 264 13.20 -10.90 -0.45
N LEU A 265 12.32 -10.53 0.45
CA LEU A 265 12.58 -10.30 1.85
C LEU A 265 11.71 -11.22 2.69
N GLU A 266 12.31 -12.00 3.57
CA GLU A 266 11.58 -12.76 4.57
C GLU A 266 11.19 -11.85 5.75
N MET A 267 9.90 -11.76 6.03
CA MET A 267 9.36 -10.94 7.11
C MET A 267 8.69 -11.83 8.16
N PRO A 268 8.99 -11.63 9.46
CA PRO A 268 8.25 -12.32 10.51
C PRO A 268 6.78 -11.88 10.51
N VAL A 269 5.87 -12.84 10.66
CA VAL A 269 4.42 -12.61 10.72
C VAL A 269 3.96 -12.67 12.17
N HIS A 270 3.00 -11.81 12.51
CA HIS A 270 2.36 -11.86 13.83
C HIS A 270 1.63 -13.19 14.00
N GLY A 271 2.00 -13.97 15.03
CA GLY A 271 1.48 -15.32 15.25
C GLY A 271 2.46 -16.45 14.91
N GLY A 272 3.66 -16.11 14.45
CA GLY A 272 4.76 -17.05 14.12
C GLY A 272 4.86 -17.36 12.62
N GLY A 273 6.06 -17.73 12.19
CA GLY A 273 6.39 -17.98 10.80
C GLY A 273 6.94 -16.76 10.08
N THR A 274 7.33 -16.95 8.81
CA THR A 274 7.84 -15.90 7.92
C THR A 274 6.97 -15.80 6.68
N LYS A 275 6.85 -14.58 6.14
CA LYS A 275 6.23 -14.30 4.86
C LYS A 275 7.26 -13.73 3.91
N THR A 276 7.43 -14.35 2.76
CA THR A 276 8.24 -13.82 1.68
C THR A 276 7.52 -12.66 1.01
N THR A 277 8.21 -11.53 0.89
CA THR A 277 7.69 -10.32 0.25
C THR A 277 8.63 -9.94 -0.89
N PRO A 278 8.15 -9.86 -2.14
CA PRO A 278 8.97 -9.45 -3.26
C PRO A 278 9.36 -7.98 -3.12
N VAL A 279 10.61 -7.67 -3.47
CA VAL A 279 11.16 -6.31 -3.54
C VAL A 279 11.86 -6.15 -4.89
N ASN A 280 11.90 -4.93 -5.42
CA ASN A 280 12.45 -4.65 -6.74
C ASN A 280 13.34 -3.39 -6.75
N PHE A 281 13.99 -3.09 -5.61
CA PHE A 281 14.95 -2.00 -5.55
C PHE A 281 16.13 -2.28 -6.49
N LYS A 282 16.71 -1.23 -7.00
CA LYS A 282 17.85 -1.31 -7.89
C LYS A 282 18.97 -0.42 -7.38
N PHE A 283 20.12 -1.02 -7.13
CA PHE A 283 21.35 -0.33 -6.80
C PHE A 283 21.91 0.29 -8.09
N VAL A 284 22.19 1.58 -8.06
CA VAL A 284 22.81 2.31 -9.16
C VAL A 284 24.29 2.51 -8.87
N ASP A 285 24.59 3.20 -7.76
CA ASP A 285 25.97 3.49 -7.39
C ASP A 285 26.16 3.71 -5.89
N LEU A 286 27.42 3.68 -5.48
CA LEU A 286 27.92 4.14 -4.18
C LEU A 286 28.75 5.40 -4.44
N GLU A 287 28.34 6.52 -3.82
CA GLU A 287 29.08 7.76 -3.98
C GLU A 287 30.45 7.69 -3.31
N ASP A 288 31.43 8.30 -3.96
CA ASP A 288 32.75 8.45 -3.39
C ASP A 288 32.72 9.43 -2.21
N GLY A 289 33.43 9.03 -1.15
CA GLY A 289 33.50 9.79 0.08
C GLY A 289 32.52 9.35 1.16
N VAL A 290 32.90 9.62 2.39
CA VAL A 290 32.11 9.39 3.59
C VAL A 290 32.09 10.65 4.42
N SER A 291 30.98 10.89 5.10
CA SER A 291 30.89 11.90 6.14
C SER A 291 30.65 11.25 7.50
N TYR A 292 30.80 12.01 8.54
CA TYR A 292 30.58 11.55 9.91
C TYR A 292 29.69 12.51 10.65
N ILE A 293 28.82 11.98 11.50
CA ILE A 293 28.03 12.78 12.44
C ILE A 293 28.21 12.22 13.84
N SER A 294 28.03 13.04 14.87
CA SER A 294 28.03 12.54 16.24
C SER A 294 26.83 11.61 16.49
N THR A 295 27.00 10.68 17.43
CA THR A 295 25.89 9.81 17.89
C THR A 295 24.70 10.62 18.38
N GLU A 296 24.93 11.73 19.06
CA GLU A 296 23.87 12.65 19.48
C GLU A 296 23.10 13.22 18.29
N ALA A 297 23.79 13.76 17.29
CA ALA A 297 23.16 14.30 16.07
C ALA A 297 22.34 13.23 15.33
N PHE A 298 22.84 11.98 15.28
CA PHE A 298 22.11 10.86 14.70
C PHE A 298 20.83 10.54 15.48
N ILE A 299 20.89 10.46 16.83
CA ILE A 299 19.71 10.17 17.66
C ILE A 299 18.64 11.22 17.44
N ARG A 300 19.01 12.53 17.50
CA ARG A 300 18.09 13.65 17.23
C ARG A 300 17.50 13.57 15.82
N LYS A 301 18.34 13.29 14.81
CA LYS A 301 17.93 13.20 13.41
C LYS A 301 16.93 12.06 13.17
N MET A 302 17.11 10.91 13.80
CA MET A 302 16.28 9.72 13.61
C MET A 302 15.07 9.67 14.55
N PHE A 303 14.99 10.55 15.51
CA PHE A 303 13.84 10.65 16.40
C PHE A 303 12.60 11.14 15.65
N THR A 304 11.44 10.57 15.98
CA THR A 304 10.15 11.00 15.43
C THR A 304 9.34 11.65 16.56
N PRO A 305 9.28 12.97 16.63
CA PRO A 305 8.50 13.66 17.65
C PRO A 305 6.99 13.46 17.43
N PHE A 306 6.24 13.60 18.51
CA PHE A 306 4.79 13.76 18.47
C PHE A 306 4.40 15.07 19.13
N ASN A 307 3.49 15.81 18.52
CA ASN A 307 3.03 17.09 19.02
C ASN A 307 1.51 17.19 18.89
N ALA A 308 0.82 17.32 20.01
CA ALA A 308 -0.61 17.59 20.07
C ALA A 308 -0.86 18.75 21.03
N GLN A 309 -0.84 19.98 20.49
CA GLN A 309 -1.10 21.21 21.21
C GLN A 309 -2.57 21.62 21.07
N PHE A 310 -3.21 21.97 22.17
CA PHE A 310 -4.61 22.43 22.19
C PHE A 310 -4.65 23.96 22.12
N LYS A 311 -4.74 24.52 20.92
CA LYS A 311 -4.62 25.97 20.66
C LYS A 311 -5.43 26.85 21.59
N GLN A 312 -6.71 26.55 21.81
CA GLN A 312 -7.57 27.31 22.71
C GLN A 312 -7.04 27.35 24.14
N ARG A 313 -6.43 26.24 24.60
CA ARG A 313 -5.85 26.13 25.95
C ARG A 313 -4.53 26.90 26.06
N VAL A 314 -3.74 26.96 25.01
CA VAL A 314 -2.53 27.78 24.99
C VAL A 314 -2.87 29.25 25.24
N ASP A 315 -3.90 29.75 24.54
CA ASP A 315 -4.36 31.14 24.69
C ASP A 315 -4.99 31.39 26.09
N GLU A 316 -5.80 30.44 26.59
CA GLU A 316 -6.47 30.53 27.88
C GLU A 316 -5.47 30.57 29.09
N PHE A 317 -4.38 29.83 28.96
CA PHE A 317 -3.36 29.73 30.02
C PHE A 317 -2.12 30.60 29.74
N ALA A 318 -2.18 31.47 28.74
CA ALA A 318 -1.08 32.41 28.48
C ALA A 318 -0.81 33.30 29.71
N GLY A 319 0.46 33.41 30.10
CA GLY A 319 0.87 34.20 31.26
C GLY A 319 0.58 33.59 32.64
N LYS A 320 -0.04 32.42 32.72
CA LYS A 320 -0.23 31.66 33.96
C LYS A 320 0.93 30.69 34.19
N PRO A 321 1.23 30.31 35.46
CA PRO A 321 2.21 29.26 35.74
C PRO A 321 1.82 27.94 35.05
N GLN A 322 2.75 27.34 34.34
CA GLN A 322 2.55 26.09 33.62
C GLN A 322 3.64 25.09 34.01
N PHE A 323 3.31 23.82 33.90
CA PHE A 323 4.17 22.71 34.28
C PHE A 323 4.18 21.67 33.16
N VAL A 324 5.21 20.84 33.16
CA VAL A 324 5.34 19.68 32.30
C VAL A 324 5.48 18.44 33.19
N TYR A 325 4.63 17.47 32.99
CA TYR A 325 4.78 16.14 33.57
C TYR A 325 5.56 15.28 32.57
N GLU A 326 6.81 14.95 32.92
CA GLU A 326 7.75 14.24 32.06
C GLU A 326 7.88 12.78 32.51
N ILE A 327 7.60 11.85 31.59
CA ILE A 327 7.76 10.41 31.80
C ILE A 327 8.76 9.88 30.77
N GLU A 328 9.90 9.38 31.24
CA GLU A 328 10.95 8.83 30.39
C GLU A 328 10.72 7.34 30.12
N ASP A 329 10.84 6.90 28.87
CA ASP A 329 10.93 5.48 28.50
C ASP A 329 11.54 5.33 27.10
N ALA A 330 12.65 4.61 26.99
CA ALA A 330 13.30 4.27 25.73
C ALA A 330 12.37 3.50 24.75
N ASN A 331 11.28 2.92 25.25
CA ASN A 331 10.30 2.19 24.43
C ASN A 331 9.30 3.10 23.73
N TYR A 332 9.25 4.40 24.01
CA TYR A 332 8.29 5.32 23.40
C TYR A 332 8.46 5.47 21.88
N GLU A 333 9.61 5.15 21.34
CA GLU A 333 9.81 5.11 19.89
C GLU A 333 9.27 3.83 19.21
N LYS A 334 8.78 2.85 19.97
CA LYS A 334 8.19 1.64 19.36
C LYS A 334 6.93 2.00 18.58
N PRO A 335 6.72 1.40 17.39
CA PRO A 335 5.56 1.70 16.54
C PRO A 335 4.22 1.57 17.23
N ILE A 336 4.09 0.65 18.21
CA ILE A 336 2.85 0.47 18.97
C ILE A 336 2.57 1.67 19.88
N VAL A 337 3.59 2.29 20.46
CA VAL A 337 3.43 3.48 21.29
C VAL A 337 3.10 4.67 20.42
N LEU A 338 3.90 4.96 19.39
CA LEU A 338 3.68 6.09 18.47
C LEU A 338 2.27 6.08 17.86
N ARG A 339 1.75 4.89 17.51
CA ARG A 339 0.39 4.74 16.98
C ARG A 339 -0.70 5.12 17.99
N ASN A 340 -0.44 4.93 19.27
CA ASN A 340 -1.41 5.14 20.35
C ASN A 340 -1.31 6.54 20.99
N LEU A 341 -0.27 7.33 20.72
CA LEU A 341 -0.16 8.70 21.25
C LEU A 341 -1.35 9.62 20.89
N PRO A 342 -1.92 9.56 19.67
CA PRO A 342 -3.15 10.32 19.38
C PRO A 342 -4.32 9.98 20.29
N PHE A 343 -4.45 8.73 20.76
CA PHE A 343 -5.49 8.33 21.71
C PHE A 343 -5.22 8.88 23.11
N VAL A 344 -3.95 8.86 23.57
CA VAL A 344 -3.51 9.53 24.81
C VAL A 344 -3.88 11.01 24.76
N SER A 345 -3.48 11.70 23.69
CA SER A 345 -3.76 13.10 23.49
C SER A 345 -5.28 13.39 23.46
N ASN A 346 -6.05 12.58 22.75
CA ASN A 346 -7.51 12.71 22.66
C ASN A 346 -8.17 12.54 24.04
N HIS A 347 -7.75 11.54 24.81
CA HIS A 347 -8.26 11.33 26.17
C HIS A 347 -7.94 12.51 27.10
N LEU A 348 -6.67 12.93 27.14
CA LEU A 348 -6.23 14.01 28.00
C LEU A 348 -6.85 15.36 27.61
N SER A 349 -7.09 15.62 26.33
CA SER A 349 -7.68 16.89 25.84
C SER A 349 -9.03 17.25 26.45
N LYS A 350 -9.74 16.28 27.04
CA LYS A 350 -11.06 16.48 27.66
C LYS A 350 -10.99 17.02 29.07
N ASN A 351 -9.80 17.06 29.64
CA ASN A 351 -9.60 17.48 31.01
C ASN A 351 -9.09 18.92 31.08
N ASP A 352 -9.72 19.72 31.92
CA ASP A 352 -9.34 21.13 32.08
C ASP A 352 -7.93 21.24 32.64
N GLY A 353 -7.22 22.27 32.17
CA GLY A 353 -5.84 22.50 32.54
C GLY A 353 -4.80 21.74 31.69
N ILE A 354 -5.14 20.71 30.91
CA ILE A 354 -4.22 20.09 29.96
C ILE A 354 -4.04 20.97 28.73
N ILE A 355 -2.80 21.38 28.42
CA ILE A 355 -2.47 22.32 27.34
C ILE A 355 -1.92 21.59 26.12
N GLY A 356 -1.18 20.51 26.32
CA GLY A 356 -0.64 19.71 25.22
C GLY A 356 0.00 18.41 25.66
N VAL A 357 0.22 17.52 24.68
CA VAL A 357 0.87 16.22 24.83
C VAL A 357 1.96 16.11 23.76
N TYR A 358 3.19 15.86 24.19
CA TYR A 358 4.37 15.83 23.33
C TYR A 358 5.15 14.55 23.55
N LEU A 359 5.81 14.03 22.53
CA LEU A 359 6.88 13.08 22.65
C LEU A 359 8.15 13.73 22.10
N GLU A 360 9.12 13.96 22.98
CA GLU A 360 10.38 14.65 22.66
C GLU A 360 11.58 13.91 23.26
N LEU A 361 12.77 14.26 22.83
CA LEU A 361 13.99 13.81 23.50
C LEU A 361 14.33 14.77 24.65
N ASN A 362 14.49 14.23 25.83
CA ASN A 362 14.92 15.01 26.97
C ASN A 362 16.42 15.43 26.87
N LYS A 363 16.95 16.10 27.90
CA LYS A 363 18.35 16.53 27.97
C LYS A 363 19.35 15.37 27.85
N ASN A 364 18.94 14.17 28.26
CA ASN A 364 19.76 12.96 28.19
C ASN A 364 19.59 12.19 26.85
N LEU A 365 18.83 12.73 25.89
CA LEU A 365 18.44 12.08 24.63
C LEU A 365 17.63 10.79 24.84
N VAL A 366 16.89 10.72 25.94
CA VAL A 366 15.93 9.65 26.18
C VAL A 366 14.55 10.14 25.71
N PRO A 367 13.77 9.31 24.97
CA PRO A 367 12.40 9.66 24.63
C PRO A 367 11.56 9.88 25.90
N ALA A 368 10.88 11.01 25.97
CA ALA A 368 10.02 11.38 27.08
C ALA A 368 8.64 11.82 26.60
N LEU A 369 7.60 11.27 27.21
CA LEU A 369 6.24 11.75 27.07
C LEU A 369 6.07 12.95 28.00
N MET A 370 5.78 14.11 27.42
CA MET A 370 5.65 15.38 28.13
C MET A 370 4.20 15.86 28.06
N ILE A 371 3.54 16.00 29.19
CA ILE A 371 2.19 16.54 29.29
C ILE A 371 2.29 17.95 29.89
N ARG A 372 2.00 18.97 29.08
CA ARG A 372 1.95 20.36 29.49
C ARG A 372 0.60 20.68 30.09
N TYR A 373 0.59 21.27 31.26
CA TYR A 373 -0.64 21.60 31.99
C TYR A 373 -0.48 22.86 32.89
N ALA A 374 -1.63 23.33 33.37
CA ALA A 374 -1.73 24.42 34.35
C ALA A 374 -2.85 24.14 35.35
N ALA A 375 -2.89 24.86 36.45
CA ALA A 375 -4.01 24.76 37.40
C ALA A 375 -5.37 24.95 36.67
N PRO A 376 -6.42 24.16 37.03
CA PRO A 376 -6.54 23.32 38.23
C PRO A 376 -5.93 21.92 38.12
N MET A 377 -5.28 21.54 37.00
CA MET A 377 -4.62 20.25 36.81
C MET A 377 -3.39 20.13 37.72
N THR A 378 -3.12 18.93 38.20
CA THR A 378 -1.95 18.58 39.02
C THR A 378 -1.22 17.38 38.44
N ALA A 379 0.05 17.19 38.83
CA ALA A 379 0.87 16.05 38.39
C ALA A 379 0.21 14.70 38.77
N ASP A 380 -0.31 14.58 39.98
CA ASP A 380 -1.00 13.36 40.46
C ASP A 380 -2.23 13.08 39.58
N ARG A 381 -2.99 14.10 39.24
CA ARG A 381 -4.16 13.93 38.38
C ARG A 381 -3.79 13.56 36.95
N VAL A 382 -2.71 14.09 36.41
CA VAL A 382 -2.18 13.66 35.10
C VAL A 382 -1.82 12.17 35.13
N TRP A 383 -1.13 11.74 36.20
CA TRP A 383 -0.77 10.33 36.39
C TRP A 383 -1.99 9.41 36.48
N GLU A 384 -3.00 9.78 37.25
CA GLU A 384 -4.27 9.05 37.34
C GLU A 384 -4.93 8.90 35.97
N LEU A 385 -5.07 10.00 35.23
CA LEU A 385 -5.68 10.02 33.88
C LEU A 385 -4.97 9.09 32.90
N LEU A 386 -3.65 9.09 32.91
CA LEU A 386 -2.84 8.22 32.05
C LEU A 386 -3.02 6.74 32.37
N ASN A 387 -3.29 6.37 33.63
CA ASN A 387 -3.40 4.99 34.09
C ASN A 387 -4.83 4.50 34.31
N MET A 388 -5.84 5.27 33.90
CA MET A 388 -7.22 4.79 33.86
C MET A 388 -7.33 3.53 33.01
N ASP A 389 -8.18 2.59 33.41
CA ASP A 389 -8.41 1.36 32.64
C ASP A 389 -9.14 1.64 31.33
N LYS A 390 -9.95 2.68 31.30
CA LYS A 390 -10.69 3.12 30.12
C LYS A 390 -10.41 4.58 29.81
N TRP A 391 -10.25 4.86 28.52
CA TRP A 391 -10.09 6.21 27.99
C TRP A 391 -11.32 6.66 27.20
N THR A 392 -11.70 7.90 27.39
CA THR A 392 -12.78 8.54 26.60
C THR A 392 -12.20 9.06 25.29
N ILE A 393 -12.61 8.53 24.16
CA ILE A 393 -12.08 8.85 22.82
C ILE A 393 -13.19 9.46 21.96
N THR A 394 -12.90 10.59 21.32
CA THR A 394 -13.78 11.21 20.31
C THR A 394 -13.26 10.89 18.91
N TYR A 395 -14.04 10.15 18.14
CA TYR A 395 -13.72 9.80 16.74
C TYR A 395 -14.23 10.85 15.75
N LYS A 396 -15.46 11.37 15.99
CA LYS A 396 -16.11 12.42 15.22
C LYS A 396 -16.87 13.32 16.19
N LYS A 397 -17.35 14.48 15.72
CA LYS A 397 -17.98 15.51 16.55
C LYS A 397 -18.99 14.97 17.59
N ASP A 398 -19.74 13.91 17.25
CA ASP A 398 -20.79 13.34 18.10
C ASP A 398 -20.53 11.84 18.44
N ASP A 399 -19.38 11.28 18.09
CA ASP A 399 -19.02 9.88 18.35
C ASP A 399 -17.96 9.83 19.43
N VAL A 400 -18.41 9.81 20.70
CA VAL A 400 -17.56 9.69 21.89
C VAL A 400 -17.75 8.31 22.48
N ARG A 401 -16.65 7.58 22.68
CA ARG A 401 -16.65 6.20 23.19
C ARG A 401 -15.68 6.05 24.35
N GLU A 402 -16.05 5.17 25.29
CA GLU A 402 -15.11 4.64 26.28
C GLU A 402 -14.48 3.36 25.74
N GLU A 403 -13.15 3.33 25.68
CA GLU A 403 -12.36 2.21 25.21
C GLU A 403 -11.28 1.83 26.21
N ASP A 404 -10.85 0.59 26.19
CA ASP A 404 -9.73 0.13 27.02
C ASP A 404 -8.47 0.93 26.71
N ALA A 405 -7.73 1.29 27.76
CA ALA A 405 -6.50 2.06 27.63
C ALA A 405 -5.49 1.36 26.71
N LYS A 406 -5.03 2.07 25.70
CA LYS A 406 -4.13 1.53 24.66
C LYS A 406 -2.67 1.43 25.11
N LEU A 407 -2.31 2.15 26.16
CA LEU A 407 -0.97 2.14 26.77
C LEU A 407 -1.10 2.06 28.29
N LYS A 408 -0.09 1.49 28.93
CA LYS A 408 0.06 1.46 30.39
C LYS A 408 1.42 2.04 30.74
N PHE A 409 1.42 2.98 31.67
CA PHE A 409 2.61 3.65 32.16
C PHE A 409 3.01 3.04 33.49
N LYS A 410 4.25 2.57 33.61
CA LYS A 410 4.71 1.80 34.79
C LYS A 410 5.42 2.66 35.83
N THR A 411 6.12 3.68 35.36
CA THR A 411 6.93 4.54 36.23
C THR A 411 6.32 5.94 36.22
N PRO A 412 6.04 6.51 37.40
CA PRO A 412 5.59 7.89 37.51
C PRO A 412 6.61 8.85 36.90
N GLY A 413 6.09 9.93 36.34
CA GLY A 413 6.89 11.01 35.80
C GLY A 413 7.36 12.01 36.87
N VAL A 414 8.08 13.02 36.39
CA VAL A 414 8.58 14.12 37.22
C VAL A 414 7.92 15.41 36.75
N GLU A 415 7.46 16.23 37.68
CA GLU A 415 6.98 17.58 37.38
C GLU A 415 8.16 18.54 37.21
N VAL A 416 8.20 19.27 36.12
CA VAL A 416 9.16 20.34 35.86
C VAL A 416 8.42 21.62 35.47
N PRO A 417 8.93 22.82 35.88
CA PRO A 417 8.37 24.07 35.38
C PRO A 417 8.47 24.16 33.86
N PHE A 418 7.43 24.70 33.21
CA PHE A 418 7.49 24.97 31.77
C PHE A 418 8.31 26.24 31.52
N GLU A 419 9.53 26.06 31.02
CA GLU A 419 10.40 27.13 30.56
C GLU A 419 10.13 27.36 29.07
N GLY A 420 9.29 28.34 28.72
CA GLY A 420 8.64 28.56 27.43
C GLY A 420 9.51 28.50 26.16
N SER A 421 10.81 28.78 26.25
CA SER A 421 11.64 28.93 25.04
C SER A 421 12.13 27.61 24.42
N ALA A 422 12.43 26.57 25.21
CA ALA A 422 13.05 25.35 24.69
C ALA A 422 12.01 24.41 23.97
N LEU A 423 10.79 24.34 24.48
CA LEU A 423 9.73 23.51 23.89
C LEU A 423 9.10 24.21 22.67
N GLU A 424 8.95 25.54 22.70
CA GLU A 424 8.40 26.31 21.57
C GLU A 424 9.38 26.37 20.39
N GLU A 425 10.68 26.45 20.62
CA GLU A 425 11.69 26.37 19.55
C GLU A 425 11.73 24.98 18.89
N ALA A 426 11.51 23.91 19.64
CA ALA A 426 11.43 22.55 19.10
C ALA A 426 10.17 22.37 18.23
N ILE A 427 9.05 23.00 18.61
CA ILE A 427 7.77 22.94 17.88
C ILE A 427 7.82 23.70 16.56
N VAL A 428 8.58 24.81 16.49
CA VAL A 428 8.69 25.65 15.27
C VAL A 428 9.67 25.06 14.25
N LYS A 429 10.62 24.22 14.67
CA LYS A 429 11.66 23.62 13.81
C LYS A 429 11.32 22.20 13.30
N GLY A 430 10.22 21.59 13.69
CA GLY A 430 9.65 20.32 13.20
C GLY A 430 8.46 20.58 12.31
#